data_026ef4a9401fa52df2cfd31d3d994848
#
_entry.id   026ef4a9401fa52df2cfd31d3d994848
#
_cell.length_a   1.000
_cell.length_b   1.000
_cell.length_c   1.000
_cell.angle_alpha   90.00
_cell.angle_beta   90.00
_cell.angle_gamma   90.00
#
_symmetry.space_group_name_H-M   'P 1'
#
loop_
_entity.id
_entity.type
_entity.pdbx_description
1 polymer ?
#
loop_
_entity_poly.entity_id
_entity_poly.type
_entity_poly.pdbx_seq_one_letter_code
_entity_poly.pdbx_strand_id
1 'polypeptide(L)'
;MYLISVYFDEKTNRRIQHYIDLVAEKTGNHFMMEGRVPPHMTISAFETQREEVALEVLERASKRLEKGTLTWASIGQFFPYVIFLQPVLNVYLHKLSEVVSEELKGIDDIKISSFYQ
;
A
#
# COMPACT_ATOMS: atom_id res chain seq x y z
N MET A 1 -11.16 6.27 -8.44
CA MET A 1 -10.06 6.43 -7.44
C MET A 1 -8.88 5.56 -7.81
N TYR A 2 -7.69 6.10 -7.69
CA TYR A 2 -6.45 5.37 -7.95
C TYR A 2 -5.68 5.17 -6.66
N LEU A 3 -5.07 4.02 -6.52
CA LEU A 3 -4.22 3.70 -5.37
C LEU A 3 -2.79 3.46 -5.86
N ILE A 4 -1.82 4.03 -5.16
CA ILE A 4 -0.42 3.69 -5.35
C ILE A 4 -0.02 2.79 -4.21
N SER A 5 0.37 1.56 -4.56
CA SER A 5 0.69 0.53 -3.59
C SER A 5 2.05 -0.08 -3.88
N VAL A 6 2.68 -0.61 -2.84
CA VAL A 6 3.90 -1.39 -2.99
C VAL A 6 3.58 -2.85 -2.72
N TYR A 7 4.24 -3.71 -3.47
CA TYR A 7 4.15 -5.16 -3.30
C TYR A 7 5.48 -5.68 -2.75
N PHE A 8 5.46 -6.89 -2.26
CA PHE A 8 6.61 -7.47 -1.60
C PHE A 8 7.31 -8.49 -2.50
N ASP A 9 8.55 -8.82 -2.18
CA ASP A 9 9.24 -9.89 -2.87
C ASP A 9 8.51 -11.22 -2.65
N GLU A 10 8.86 -12.22 -3.44
CA GLU A 10 8.14 -13.50 -3.42
C GLU A 10 8.19 -14.17 -2.04
N LYS A 11 9.33 -14.16 -1.39
CA LYS A 11 9.50 -14.77 -0.06
C LYS A 11 8.65 -14.06 1.00
N THR A 12 8.68 -12.74 1.03
CA THR A 12 7.89 -11.92 1.96
C THR A 12 6.41 -12.09 1.68
N ASN A 13 6.04 -12.07 0.41
CA ASN A 13 4.65 -12.24 0.00
C ASN A 13 4.08 -13.59 0.48
N ARG A 14 4.84 -14.67 0.33
CA ARG A 14 4.43 -15.99 0.81
C ARG A 14 4.27 -16.03 2.34
N ARG A 15 5.16 -15.38 3.06
CA ARG A 15 5.08 -15.32 4.52
C ARG A 15 3.86 -14.56 4.99
N ILE A 16 3.58 -13.42 4.39
CA ILE A 16 2.39 -12.62 4.72
C ILE A 16 1.11 -13.38 4.33
N GLN A 17 1.11 -14.02 3.16
CA GLN A 17 -0.03 -14.83 2.74
C GLN A 17 -0.30 -15.97 3.71
N HIS A 18 0.75 -16.59 4.25
CA HIS A 18 0.61 -17.63 5.27
C HIS A 18 -0.15 -17.09 6.50
N TYR A 19 0.18 -15.90 6.97
CA TYR A 19 -0.51 -15.29 8.10
C TYR A 19 -1.96 -14.91 7.76
N ILE A 20 -2.21 -14.44 6.55
CA ILE A 20 -3.57 -14.17 6.08
C ILE A 20 -4.41 -15.45 6.13
N ASP A 21 -3.86 -16.55 5.64
CA ASP A 21 -4.53 -17.85 5.63
C ASP A 21 -4.81 -18.36 7.05
N LEU A 22 -3.86 -18.19 7.97
CA LEU A 22 -4.02 -18.55 9.37
C LEU A 22 -5.14 -17.75 10.04
N VAL A 23 -5.19 -16.46 9.80
CA VAL A 23 -6.23 -15.59 10.34
C VAL A 23 -7.60 -16.00 9.78
N ALA A 24 -7.68 -16.26 8.49
CA ALA A 24 -8.92 -16.72 7.85
C ALA A 24 -9.41 -18.03 8.46
N GLU A 25 -8.50 -18.98 8.67
CA GLU A 25 -8.83 -20.28 9.29
C GLU A 25 -9.33 -20.13 10.72
N LYS A 26 -8.68 -19.29 11.53
CA LYS A 26 -9.00 -19.15 12.95
C LYS A 26 -10.20 -18.26 13.24
N THR A 27 -10.44 -17.25 12.40
CA THR A 27 -11.50 -16.26 12.63
C THR A 27 -12.72 -16.42 11.74
N GLY A 28 -12.61 -17.23 10.69
CA GLY A 28 -13.67 -17.35 9.68
C GLY A 28 -13.73 -16.16 8.72
N ASN A 29 -12.81 -15.22 8.84
CA ASN A 29 -12.75 -14.05 7.96
C ASN A 29 -11.92 -14.36 6.72
N HIS A 30 -12.59 -14.65 5.60
CA HIS A 30 -11.94 -15.03 4.34
C HIS A 30 -11.90 -13.89 3.32
N PHE A 31 -12.12 -12.65 3.73
CA PHE A 31 -12.24 -11.52 2.83
C PHE A 31 -11.03 -11.38 1.87
N MET A 32 -9.81 -11.45 2.41
CA MET A 32 -8.61 -11.33 1.60
C MET A 32 -8.37 -12.54 0.70
N MET A 33 -8.75 -13.73 1.15
CA MET A 33 -8.63 -14.95 0.33
C MET A 33 -9.62 -14.93 -0.83
N GLU A 34 -10.87 -14.57 -0.55
CA GLU A 34 -11.92 -14.52 -1.57
C GLU A 34 -11.65 -13.48 -2.64
N GLY A 35 -11.10 -12.34 -2.27
CA GLY A 35 -10.75 -11.29 -3.20
C GLY A 35 -9.52 -11.59 -4.06
N ARG A 36 -8.74 -12.60 -3.70
CA ARG A 36 -7.49 -12.98 -4.38
C ARG A 36 -6.53 -11.80 -4.60
N VAL A 37 -6.52 -10.88 -3.66
CA VAL A 37 -5.65 -9.71 -3.70
C VAL A 37 -4.33 -10.08 -3.05
N PRO A 38 -3.18 -9.91 -3.74
CA PRO A 38 -1.90 -10.16 -3.11
C PRO A 38 -1.65 -9.17 -1.97
N PRO A 39 -0.89 -9.57 -0.94
CA PRO A 39 -0.52 -8.65 0.12
C PRO A 39 0.16 -7.39 -0.44
N HIS A 40 -0.22 -6.24 0.07
CA HIS A 40 0.32 -4.96 -0.40
C HIS A 40 0.20 -3.91 0.70
N MET A 41 0.92 -2.81 0.49
CA MET A 41 0.83 -1.63 1.34
C MET A 41 0.48 -0.43 0.47
N THR A 42 -0.62 0.24 0.77
CA THR A 42 -1.03 1.42 0.02
C THR A 42 -0.30 2.65 0.54
N ILE A 43 0.39 3.35 -0.35
CA ILE A 43 1.15 4.56 -0.03
C ILE A 43 0.28 5.81 -0.17
N SER A 44 -0.57 5.83 -1.18
CA SER A 44 -1.45 6.99 -1.41
C SER A 44 -2.68 6.60 -2.19
N ALA A 45 -3.73 7.40 -2.03
CA ALA A 45 -4.95 7.29 -2.80
C ALA A 45 -5.33 8.67 -3.32
N PHE A 46 -5.74 8.75 -4.57
CA PHE A 46 -6.09 10.02 -5.19
C PHE A 46 -7.13 9.84 -6.28
N GLU A 47 -7.76 10.94 -6.68
CA GLU A 47 -8.71 10.96 -7.78
C GLU A 47 -8.20 11.88 -8.89
N THR A 48 -8.41 11.45 -10.12
CA THR A 48 -8.15 12.25 -11.31
C THR A 48 -9.13 11.85 -12.41
N GLN A 49 -9.45 12.77 -13.28
CA GLN A 49 -10.32 12.52 -14.43
C GLN A 49 -9.56 11.85 -15.58
N ARG A 50 -8.23 11.81 -15.54
CA ARG A 50 -7.41 11.33 -16.65
C ARG A 50 -6.50 10.20 -16.19
N GLU A 51 -6.70 9.01 -16.75
CA GLU A 51 -5.89 7.83 -16.45
C GLU A 51 -4.41 8.04 -16.79
N GLU A 52 -4.10 8.74 -17.87
CA GLU A 52 -2.72 9.00 -18.28
C GLU A 52 -1.94 9.80 -17.22
N VAL A 53 -2.62 10.66 -16.46
CA VAL A 53 -1.98 11.39 -15.37
C VAL A 53 -1.56 10.44 -14.25
N ALA A 54 -2.43 9.48 -13.92
CA ALA A 54 -2.10 8.48 -12.90
C ALA A 54 -0.89 7.63 -13.31
N LEU A 55 -0.83 7.23 -14.58
CA LEU A 55 0.30 6.45 -15.11
C LEU A 55 1.59 7.26 -15.11
N GLU A 56 1.54 8.54 -15.44
CA GLU A 56 2.71 9.42 -15.40
C GLU A 56 3.25 9.59 -13.99
N VAL A 57 2.38 9.76 -13.00
CA VAL A 57 2.77 9.86 -11.60
C VAL A 57 3.48 8.58 -11.16
N LEU A 58 2.91 7.43 -11.48
CA LEU A 58 3.51 6.14 -11.14
C LEU A 58 4.88 5.98 -11.78
N GLU A 59 5.03 6.33 -13.04
CA GLU A 59 6.31 6.24 -13.75
C GLU A 59 7.36 7.16 -13.12
N ARG A 60 7.03 8.41 -12.85
CA ARG A 60 7.97 9.35 -12.22
C ARG A 60 8.36 8.93 -10.82
N ALA A 61 7.40 8.50 -10.01
CA ALA A 61 7.69 8.03 -8.66
C ALA A 61 8.57 6.78 -8.68
N SER A 62 8.28 5.83 -9.57
CA SER A 62 9.06 4.59 -9.66
C SER A 62 10.52 4.82 -10.04
N LYS A 63 10.81 5.84 -10.84
CA LYS A 63 12.20 6.20 -11.21
C LYS A 63 12.98 6.79 -10.05
N ARG A 64 12.30 7.37 -9.07
CA ARG A 64 12.92 7.99 -7.88
C ARG A 64 13.08 7.03 -6.72
N LEU A 65 12.47 5.84 -6.81
CA LEU A 65 12.42 4.89 -5.70
C LEU A 65 13.20 3.62 -6.03
N GLU A 66 13.79 3.06 -5.00
CA GLU A 66 14.50 1.78 -5.06
C GLU A 66 13.85 0.79 -4.11
N LYS A 67 14.23 -0.48 -4.25
CA LYS A 67 13.82 -1.51 -3.29
C LYS A 67 14.43 -1.21 -1.92
N GLY A 68 13.68 -1.48 -0.88
CA GLY A 68 14.13 -1.29 0.48
C GLY A 68 13.55 -2.35 1.41
N THR A 69 13.87 -2.23 2.68
CA THR A 69 13.47 -3.19 3.70
C THR A 69 12.52 -2.54 4.70
N LEU A 70 11.46 -3.27 5.04
CA LEU A 70 10.52 -2.88 6.08
C LEU A 70 10.57 -3.92 7.21
N THR A 71 10.36 -3.46 8.43
CA THR A 71 10.24 -4.32 9.60
C THR A 71 8.82 -4.22 10.14
N TRP A 72 8.20 -5.37 10.36
CA TRP A 72 6.85 -5.45 10.88
C TRP A 72 6.89 -5.46 12.40
N ALA A 73 6.15 -4.57 13.04
CA ALA A 73 6.20 -4.36 14.49
C ALA A 73 5.02 -4.94 15.24
N SER A 74 3.84 -4.94 14.63
CA SER A 74 2.61 -5.33 15.32
C SER A 74 1.51 -5.71 14.36
N ILE A 75 0.42 -6.24 14.93
CA ILE A 75 -0.81 -6.53 14.20
C ILE A 75 -1.86 -5.56 14.71
N GLY A 76 -2.56 -4.90 13.78
CA GLY A 76 -3.67 -4.02 14.11
C GLY A 76 -4.96 -4.51 13.48
N GLN A 77 -6.05 -3.86 13.85
CA GLN A 77 -7.36 -4.23 13.34
C GLN A 77 -8.22 -2.99 13.08
N PHE A 78 -8.82 -2.94 11.90
CA PHE A 78 -9.92 -2.03 11.60
C PHE A 78 -11.22 -2.82 11.77
N PHE A 79 -11.90 -2.57 12.86
CA PHE A 79 -13.15 -3.27 13.17
C PHE A 79 -14.22 -2.93 12.11
N PRO A 80 -15.01 -3.92 11.65
CA PRO A 80 -15.02 -5.32 12.09
C PRO A 80 -14.30 -6.29 11.13
N TYR A 81 -13.77 -5.86 9.98
CA TYR A 81 -13.42 -6.77 8.90
C TYR A 81 -11.94 -6.83 8.53
N VAL A 82 -11.13 -5.89 8.95
CA VAL A 82 -9.75 -5.77 8.47
C VAL A 82 -8.75 -6.00 9.59
N ILE A 83 -7.86 -6.97 9.39
CA ILE A 83 -6.68 -7.19 10.23
C ILE A 83 -5.46 -6.85 9.38
N PHE A 84 -4.52 -6.10 9.93
CA PHE A 84 -3.36 -5.64 9.19
C PHE A 84 -2.07 -5.78 9.98
N LEU A 85 -0.95 -5.90 9.25
CA LEU A 85 0.38 -5.82 9.83
C LEU A 85 0.84 -4.36 9.81
N GLN A 86 1.43 -3.93 10.92
CA GLN A 86 1.91 -2.57 11.04
C GLN A 86 3.44 -2.53 10.95
N PRO A 87 4.01 -1.82 9.96
CA PRO A 87 5.45 -1.69 9.85
C PRO A 87 6.02 -0.70 10.84
N VAL A 88 7.30 -0.86 11.15
CA VAL A 88 8.06 0.16 11.88
C VAL A 88 8.30 1.35 10.95
N LEU A 89 8.02 2.55 11.43
CA LEU A 89 8.33 3.76 10.68
C LEU A 89 9.85 3.90 10.57
N ASN A 90 10.36 3.93 9.36
CA ASN A 90 11.78 4.10 9.07
C ASN A 90 12.01 5.10 7.93
N VAL A 91 13.29 5.39 7.67
CA VAL A 91 13.65 6.36 6.63
C VAL A 91 13.14 5.93 5.26
N TYR A 92 13.21 4.64 4.95
CA TYR A 92 12.74 4.13 3.67
C TYR A 92 11.23 4.32 3.49
N LEU A 93 10.45 3.97 4.51
CA LEU A 93 8.98 4.13 4.46
C LEU A 93 8.60 5.61 4.33
N HIS A 94 9.28 6.49 5.07
CA HIS A 94 9.08 7.92 4.96
C HIS A 94 9.40 8.43 3.55
N LYS A 95 10.48 7.94 2.95
CA LYS A 95 10.88 8.32 1.59
C LYS A 95 9.84 7.87 0.57
N LEU A 96 9.28 6.67 0.69
CA LEU A 96 8.21 6.21 -0.19
C LEU A 96 7.04 7.20 -0.19
N SER A 97 6.58 7.56 0.99
CA SER A 97 5.47 8.48 1.15
C SER A 97 5.78 9.87 0.61
N GLU A 98 6.97 10.39 0.92
CA GLU A 98 7.40 11.72 0.50
C GLU A 98 7.50 11.83 -1.03
N VAL A 99 8.16 10.86 -1.68
CA VAL A 99 8.31 10.86 -3.14
C VAL A 99 6.95 10.82 -3.83
N VAL A 100 6.07 9.94 -3.41
CA VAL A 100 4.73 9.83 -4.00
C VAL A 100 3.94 11.13 -3.78
N SER A 101 3.99 11.69 -2.58
CA SER A 101 3.31 12.96 -2.28
C SER A 101 3.82 14.09 -3.16
N GLU A 102 5.14 14.20 -3.33
CA GLU A 102 5.73 15.25 -4.17
C GLU A 102 5.31 15.12 -5.64
N GLU A 103 5.25 13.91 -6.15
CA GLU A 103 4.81 13.69 -7.54
C GLU A 103 3.31 13.98 -7.73
N LEU A 104 2.51 13.82 -6.70
CA LEU A 104 1.08 14.15 -6.75
C LEU A 104 0.80 15.65 -6.60
N LYS A 105 1.58 16.33 -5.79
CA LYS A 105 1.42 17.77 -5.58
C LYS A 105 1.82 18.54 -6.82
N GLY A 106 1.23 19.51 -7.22
CA GLY A 106 1.55 20.30 -8.42
C GLY A 106 0.83 19.86 -9.67
N ILE A 107 -0.02 18.86 -9.58
CA ILE A 107 -0.92 18.46 -10.67
C ILE A 107 -2.33 18.89 -10.28
N ASP A 108 -2.86 19.91 -10.94
CA ASP A 108 -4.14 20.54 -10.58
C ASP A 108 -5.33 19.58 -10.63
N ASP A 109 -5.26 18.58 -11.48
CA ASP A 109 -6.34 17.61 -11.69
C ASP A 109 -6.40 16.53 -10.62
N ILE A 110 -5.41 16.46 -9.73
CA ILE A 110 -5.33 15.39 -8.74
C ILE A 110 -5.84 15.86 -7.39
N LYS A 111 -6.74 15.07 -6.80
CA LYS A 111 -7.23 15.26 -5.46
C LYS A 111 -6.80 14.10 -4.58
N ILE A 112 -5.89 14.36 -3.65
CA ILE A 112 -5.35 13.36 -2.73
C ILE A 112 -6.35 13.08 -1.62
N SER A 113 -6.53 11.80 -1.29
CA SER A 113 -7.37 11.41 -0.15
C SER A 113 -6.82 11.98 1.16
N SER A 114 -7.72 12.45 2.02
CA SER A 114 -7.35 13.04 3.31
C SER A 114 -6.58 12.07 4.23
N PHE A 115 -6.72 10.78 4.01
CA PHE A 115 -5.96 9.77 4.78
C PHE A 115 -4.47 9.75 4.44
N TYR A 116 -4.06 10.36 3.33
CA TYR A 116 -2.68 10.27 2.81
C TYR A 116 -2.04 11.64 2.61
N GLN A 117 -2.62 12.65 3.17
CA GLN A 117 -2.06 14.00 3.12
C GLN A 117 -1.05 14.26 4.22
#